data_2e38da3fce81f21ed5bdfc1fa871e76e
#
_entry.id   2e38da3fce81f21ed5bdfc1fa871e76e
#
_cell.length_a   1.000
_cell.length_b   1.000
_cell.length_c   1.000
_cell.angle_alpha   90.00
_cell.angle_beta   90.00
_cell.angle_gamma   90.00
#
_symmetry.space_group_name_H-M   'P 1'
#
loop_
_entity.id
_entity.type
_entity.pdbx_description
1 polymer ?
#
loop_
_entity_poly.entity_id
_entity_poly.type
_entity_poly.pdbx_seq_one_letter_code
_entity_poly.pdbx_strand_id
1 'polypeptide(L)'
;MKKILFICHGNICRSPMAEMIMRQMVKEAGAEIEVSSAATSTEEIGNGIYPPVRRLLTEKGVPFGEHHARQMTRADYDRYDYLIYMDDLNRRNLFKIIKSDPENKCRSLLSFCGGGEVADPWYTGEFETAYRQIEKGCRALLCGI
;
A
#
# COMPACT_ATOMS: atom_id res chain seq x y z
N MET A 1 18.54 -3.84 -4.58
CA MET A 1 17.34 -3.95 -3.73
C MET A 1 16.16 -3.24 -4.38
N LYS A 2 15.05 -3.94 -4.52
CA LYS A 2 13.81 -3.32 -5.04
C LYS A 2 13.13 -2.53 -3.93
N LYS A 3 12.49 -1.43 -4.29
CA LYS A 3 11.78 -0.55 -3.34
C LYS A 3 10.35 -0.35 -3.78
N ILE A 4 9.42 -0.66 -2.89
CA ILE A 4 7.97 -0.59 -3.14
C ILE A 4 7.35 0.49 -2.25
N LEU A 5 6.53 1.36 -2.83
CA LEU A 5 5.73 2.32 -2.11
C LEU A 5 4.25 2.01 -2.34
N PHE A 6 3.55 1.63 -1.28
CA PHE A 6 2.09 1.46 -1.34
C PHE A 6 1.40 2.80 -1.09
N ILE A 7 0.35 3.06 -1.86
CA ILE A 7 -0.32 4.36 -1.88
C ILE A 7 -1.82 4.19 -1.71
N CYS A 8 -2.41 4.97 -0.80
CA CYS A 8 -3.85 5.11 -0.70
C CYS A 8 -4.19 6.56 -0.35
N HIS A 9 -5.45 6.86 -0.06
CA HIS A 9 -5.88 8.23 0.17
C HIS A 9 -5.25 8.85 1.41
N GLY A 10 -5.40 8.19 2.58
CA GLY A 10 -5.01 8.77 3.87
C GLY A 10 -3.75 8.19 4.50
N ASN A 11 -3.28 7.06 4.04
CA ASN A 11 -2.13 6.35 4.60
C ASN A 11 -2.33 5.93 6.08
N ILE A 12 -3.55 5.60 6.44
CA ILE A 12 -3.85 5.07 7.79
C ILE A 12 -4.54 3.71 7.74
N CYS A 13 -4.99 3.26 6.58
CA CYS A 13 -5.80 2.06 6.44
C CYS A 13 -5.18 1.07 5.44
N ARG A 14 -5.52 1.19 4.15
CA ARG A 14 -5.11 0.20 3.14
C ARG A 14 -3.61 0.16 2.88
N SER A 15 -2.96 1.29 2.70
CA SER A 15 -1.53 1.31 2.38
C SER A 15 -0.65 0.86 3.55
N PRO A 16 -0.93 1.24 4.82
CA PRO A 16 -0.17 0.67 5.93
C PRO A 16 -0.41 -0.83 6.09
N MET A 17 -1.65 -1.29 5.85
CA MET A 17 -1.97 -2.71 5.89
C MET A 17 -1.12 -3.48 4.87
N ALA A 18 -1.06 -2.98 3.64
CA ALA A 18 -0.25 -3.58 2.58
C ALA A 18 1.25 -3.56 2.94
N GLU A 19 1.72 -2.45 3.48
CA GLU A 19 3.11 -2.33 3.92
C GLU A 19 3.48 -3.41 4.93
N MET A 20 2.67 -3.59 5.96
CA MET A 20 2.97 -4.54 7.03
C MET A 20 2.87 -5.99 6.56
N ILE A 21 1.85 -6.31 5.75
CA ILE A 21 1.69 -7.63 5.16
C ILE A 21 2.89 -7.95 4.25
N MET A 22 3.25 -7.01 3.38
CA MET A 22 4.35 -7.23 2.44
C MET A 22 5.69 -7.37 3.14
N ARG A 23 5.94 -6.58 4.18
CA ARG A 23 7.16 -6.71 4.98
C ARG A 23 7.32 -8.10 5.57
N GLN A 24 6.22 -8.67 6.09
CA GLN A 24 6.24 -10.01 6.63
C GLN A 24 6.53 -11.05 5.54
N MET A 25 5.88 -10.92 4.39
CA MET A 25 6.11 -11.83 3.25
C MET A 25 7.53 -11.77 2.73
N VAL A 26 8.10 -10.57 2.64
CA VAL A 26 9.48 -10.35 2.20
C VAL A 26 10.45 -11.01 3.17
N LYS A 27 10.22 -10.85 4.47
CA LYS A 27 11.05 -11.46 5.51
C LYS A 27 11.00 -12.99 5.44
N GLU A 28 9.80 -13.54 5.30
CA GLU A 28 9.61 -14.99 5.21
C GLU A 28 10.25 -15.58 3.96
N ALA A 29 10.23 -14.83 2.87
CA ALA A 29 10.83 -15.25 1.60
C ALA A 29 12.35 -15.05 1.56
N GLY A 30 12.93 -14.34 2.52
CA GLY A 30 14.34 -13.99 2.51
C GLY A 30 14.71 -13.05 1.36
N ALA A 31 13.76 -12.26 0.87
CA ALA A 31 13.99 -11.35 -0.24
C ALA A 31 14.56 -10.01 0.23
N GLU A 32 15.29 -9.34 -0.65
CA GLU A 32 15.82 -8.01 -0.37
C GLU A 32 14.95 -6.94 -1.02
N ILE A 33 13.87 -6.59 -0.33
CA ILE A 33 12.88 -5.62 -0.81
C ILE A 33 12.58 -4.64 0.31
N GLU A 34 12.68 -3.33 0.03
CA GLU A 34 12.30 -2.28 0.95
C GLU A 34 10.84 -1.91 0.68
N VAL A 35 10.04 -1.83 1.73
CA VAL A 35 8.60 -1.55 1.63
C VAL A 35 8.23 -0.36 2.49
N SER A 36 7.49 0.59 1.91
CA SER A 36 6.98 1.77 2.59
C SER A 36 5.56 2.08 2.13
N SER A 37 4.94 3.07 2.73
CA SER A 37 3.61 3.54 2.31
C SER A 37 3.48 5.04 2.45
N ALA A 38 2.55 5.63 1.70
CA ALA A 38 2.28 7.07 1.72
C ALA A 38 0.86 7.35 1.27
N ALA A 39 0.41 8.58 1.52
CA ALA A 39 -0.90 9.07 1.13
C ALA A 39 -0.82 9.94 -0.11
N THR A 40 -1.93 10.01 -0.85
CA THR A 40 -2.09 11.05 -1.87
C THR A 40 -2.58 12.36 -1.26
N SER A 41 -3.26 12.31 -0.11
CA SER A 41 -3.84 13.50 0.55
C SER A 41 -3.03 13.94 1.78
N THR A 42 -3.40 15.09 2.33
CA THR A 42 -2.82 15.62 3.55
C THR A 42 -3.73 15.44 4.77
N GLU A 43 -4.86 14.77 4.60
CA GLU A 43 -5.91 14.71 5.63
C GLU A 43 -5.46 14.06 6.93
N GLU A 44 -4.60 13.05 6.85
CA GLU A 44 -4.22 12.24 8.01
C GLU A 44 -2.73 12.34 8.37
N ILE A 45 -2.01 13.34 7.86
CA ILE A 45 -0.58 13.47 8.12
C ILE A 45 -0.27 13.38 9.63
N GLY A 46 0.68 12.52 9.96
CA GLY A 46 1.12 12.29 11.34
C GLY A 46 0.34 11.25 12.10
N ASN A 47 -0.84 10.86 11.62
CA ASN A 47 -1.68 9.88 12.31
C ASN A 47 -1.16 8.46 12.14
N GLY A 48 -1.38 7.63 13.15
CA GLY A 48 -0.98 6.22 13.13
C GLY A 48 -1.96 5.36 12.36
N ILE A 49 -1.71 4.06 12.37
CA ILE A 49 -2.60 3.09 11.74
C ILE A 49 -3.97 3.16 12.41
N TYR A 50 -5.02 3.18 11.59
CA TYR A 50 -6.41 3.22 12.05
C TYR A 50 -6.69 2.05 13.01
N PRO A 51 -7.31 2.29 14.19
CA PRO A 51 -7.45 1.24 15.20
C PRO A 51 -8.06 -0.09 14.74
N PRO A 52 -9.12 -0.11 13.92
CA PRO A 52 -9.63 -1.39 13.40
C PRO A 52 -8.60 -2.17 12.61
N VAL A 53 -7.72 -1.48 11.87
CA VAL A 53 -6.65 -2.12 11.10
C VAL A 53 -5.60 -2.70 12.04
N ARG A 54 -5.23 -1.98 13.10
CA ARG A 54 -4.29 -2.50 14.10
C ARG A 54 -4.81 -3.78 14.75
N ARG A 55 -6.11 -3.79 15.09
CA ARG A 55 -6.74 -4.99 15.66
C ARG A 55 -6.70 -6.15 14.69
N LEU A 56 -7.01 -5.91 13.43
CA LEU A 56 -7.01 -6.95 12.41
C LEU A 56 -5.61 -7.52 12.17
N LEU A 57 -4.61 -6.66 12.06
CA LEU A 57 -3.22 -7.11 11.89
C LEU A 57 -2.78 -7.97 13.07
N THR A 58 -3.15 -7.57 14.29
CA THR A 58 -2.86 -8.35 15.49
C THR A 58 -3.54 -9.72 15.44
N GLU A 59 -4.80 -9.78 15.06
CA GLU A 59 -5.55 -11.04 14.92
C GLU A 59 -4.93 -11.97 13.89
N LYS A 60 -4.39 -11.41 12.81
CA LYS A 60 -3.76 -12.18 11.73
C LYS A 60 -2.30 -12.51 12.00
N GLY A 61 -1.76 -12.06 13.12
CA GLY A 61 -0.35 -12.32 13.45
C GLY A 61 0.64 -11.56 12.59
N VAL A 62 0.22 -10.43 12.00
CA VAL A 62 1.10 -9.58 11.20
C VAL A 62 1.70 -8.50 12.09
N PRO A 63 3.02 -8.51 12.30
CA PRO A 63 3.65 -7.51 13.17
C PRO A 63 3.61 -6.13 12.52
N PHE A 64 3.47 -5.11 13.35
CA PHE A 64 3.57 -3.71 12.92
C PHE A 64 4.21 -2.90 14.03
N GLY A 65 4.98 -1.91 13.63
CA GLY A 65 5.57 -0.97 14.56
C GLY A 65 4.88 0.38 14.50
N GLU A 66 5.61 1.40 14.89
CA GLU A 66 5.14 2.77 14.82
C GLU A 66 4.97 3.18 13.36
N HIS A 67 3.87 3.86 13.07
CA HIS A 67 3.56 4.35 11.73
C HIS A 67 2.99 5.77 11.83
N HIS A 68 3.45 6.66 10.97
CA HIS A 68 2.94 8.01 10.85
C HIS A 68 2.61 8.28 9.38
N ALA A 69 1.36 8.61 9.11
CA ALA A 69 0.91 8.92 7.76
C ALA A 69 1.70 10.10 7.19
N ARG A 70 2.14 9.98 5.94
CA ARG A 70 2.82 11.05 5.23
C ARG A 70 2.24 11.18 3.83
N GLN A 71 2.27 12.37 3.26
CA GLN A 71 1.89 12.56 1.87
C GLN A 71 3.09 12.23 0.98
N MET A 72 2.85 11.50 -0.10
CA MET A 72 3.88 11.28 -1.10
C MET A 72 4.21 12.56 -1.84
N THR A 73 5.41 12.63 -2.39
CA THR A 73 5.87 13.75 -3.19
C THR A 73 6.36 13.23 -4.54
N ARG A 74 6.61 14.15 -5.46
CA ARG A 74 7.16 13.78 -6.77
C ARG A 74 8.51 13.10 -6.65
N ALA A 75 9.30 13.43 -5.63
CA ALA A 75 10.60 12.79 -5.37
C ALA A 75 10.47 11.29 -5.09
N ASP A 76 9.33 10.85 -4.58
CA ASP A 76 9.10 9.42 -4.35
C ASP A 76 9.11 8.62 -5.65
N TYR A 77 8.73 9.23 -6.76
CA TYR A 77 8.79 8.55 -8.05
C TYR A 77 10.20 8.08 -8.40
N ASP A 78 11.20 8.90 -8.13
CA ASP A 78 12.59 8.53 -8.42
C ASP A 78 13.16 7.57 -7.40
N ARG A 79 12.66 7.62 -6.16
CA ARG A 79 13.17 6.82 -5.05
C ARG A 79 12.71 5.37 -5.09
N TYR A 80 11.49 5.10 -5.53
CA TYR A 80 10.89 3.77 -5.52
C TYR A 80 10.85 3.16 -6.90
N ASP A 81 10.92 1.82 -6.96
CA ASP A 81 10.81 1.07 -8.23
C ASP A 81 9.37 0.79 -8.59
N TYR A 82 8.51 0.66 -7.57
CA TYR A 82 7.08 0.38 -7.74
C TYR A 82 6.26 1.33 -6.89
N LEU A 83 5.28 1.99 -7.51
CA LEU A 83 4.29 2.81 -6.83
C LEU A 83 2.95 2.10 -7.00
N ILE A 84 2.48 1.46 -5.93
CA ILE A 84 1.35 0.54 -5.98
C ILE A 84 0.15 1.16 -5.29
N TYR A 85 -0.90 1.45 -6.06
CA TYR A 85 -2.13 2.07 -5.57
C TYR A 85 -3.24 1.03 -5.43
N MET A 86 -4.32 1.40 -4.74
CA MET A 86 -5.39 0.47 -4.37
C MET A 86 -6.60 0.52 -5.28
N ASP A 87 -6.93 1.71 -5.79
CA ASP A 87 -8.10 1.93 -6.63
C ASP A 87 -7.86 3.06 -7.64
N ASP A 88 -8.85 3.29 -8.52
CA ASP A 88 -8.70 4.29 -9.56
C ASP A 88 -8.65 5.72 -9.04
N LEU A 89 -9.32 6.00 -7.92
CA LEU A 89 -9.23 7.32 -7.29
C LEU A 89 -7.81 7.60 -6.82
N ASN A 90 -7.16 6.61 -6.20
CA ASN A 90 -5.75 6.73 -5.82
C ASN A 90 -4.89 7.01 -7.06
N ARG A 91 -5.12 6.29 -8.15
CA ARG A 91 -4.37 6.49 -9.39
C ARG A 91 -4.49 7.93 -9.89
N ARG A 92 -5.71 8.44 -9.97
CA ARG A 92 -5.96 9.82 -10.44
C ARG A 92 -5.26 10.84 -9.56
N ASN A 93 -5.34 10.68 -8.24
CA ASN A 93 -4.71 11.60 -7.31
C ASN A 93 -3.18 11.47 -7.33
N LEU A 94 -2.66 10.26 -7.49
CA LEU A 94 -1.23 10.02 -7.67
C LEU A 94 -0.68 10.79 -8.88
N PHE A 95 -1.37 10.73 -10.01
CA PHE A 95 -0.93 11.41 -11.23
C PHE A 95 -1.00 12.94 -11.13
N LYS A 96 -1.83 13.48 -10.23
CA LYS A 96 -1.81 14.92 -9.93
C LYS A 96 -0.49 15.32 -9.27
N ILE A 97 0.14 14.41 -8.54
CA ILE A 97 1.40 14.67 -7.84
C ILE A 97 2.61 14.45 -8.76
N ILE A 98 2.69 13.31 -9.42
CA ILE A 98 3.86 12.95 -10.23
C ILE A 98 3.80 13.44 -11.67
N LYS A 99 2.63 13.79 -12.17
CA LYS A 99 2.32 14.30 -13.51
C LYS A 99 2.41 13.25 -14.62
N SER A 100 3.42 12.39 -14.63
CA SER A 100 3.60 11.37 -15.65
C SER A 100 4.35 10.16 -15.09
N ASP A 101 4.29 9.03 -15.79
CA ASP A 101 4.93 7.78 -15.38
C ASP A 101 5.77 7.23 -16.55
N PRO A 102 6.87 7.90 -16.92
CA PRO A 102 7.67 7.48 -18.09
C PRO A 102 8.34 6.12 -17.89
N GLU A 103 8.57 5.69 -16.65
CA GLU A 103 9.25 4.41 -16.37
C GLU A 103 8.27 3.29 -16.01
N ASN A 104 6.96 3.53 -16.15
CA ASN A 104 5.90 2.54 -15.92
C ASN A 104 5.99 1.91 -14.53
N LYS A 105 6.18 2.74 -13.51
CA LYS A 105 6.29 2.31 -12.10
C LYS A 105 4.94 2.18 -11.39
N CYS A 106 3.91 2.86 -11.88
CA CYS A 106 2.61 2.94 -11.22
C CYS A 106 1.69 1.80 -11.66
N ARG A 107 1.27 0.97 -10.71
CA ARG A 107 0.40 -0.17 -10.98
C ARG A 107 -0.60 -0.35 -9.84
N SER A 108 -1.78 -0.88 -10.16
CA SER A 108 -2.72 -1.23 -9.09
C SER A 108 -2.30 -2.55 -8.44
N LEU A 109 -2.55 -2.68 -7.14
CA LEU A 109 -2.16 -3.88 -6.42
C LEU A 109 -2.79 -5.13 -7.03
N LEU A 110 -4.09 -5.08 -7.32
CA LEU A 110 -4.79 -6.24 -7.85
C LEU A 110 -4.51 -6.53 -9.32
N SER A 111 -3.80 -5.63 -10.03
CA SER A 111 -3.37 -5.92 -11.40
C SER A 111 -2.43 -7.13 -11.48
N PHE A 112 -1.78 -7.47 -10.37
CA PHE A 112 -0.89 -8.63 -10.30
C PHE A 112 -1.64 -9.95 -10.14
N CYS A 113 -2.93 -9.91 -9.83
CA CYS A 113 -3.74 -11.10 -9.58
C CYS A 113 -5.11 -11.05 -10.24
N GLY A 114 -5.21 -10.52 -11.45
CA GLY A 114 -6.43 -10.55 -12.25
C GLY A 114 -7.16 -9.24 -12.38
N GLY A 115 -6.73 -8.21 -11.67
CA GLY A 115 -7.32 -6.88 -11.74
C GLY A 115 -8.39 -6.63 -10.69
N GLY A 116 -8.99 -5.45 -10.74
CA GLY A 116 -9.97 -5.00 -9.77
C GLY A 116 -9.40 -3.99 -8.80
N GLU A 117 -10.21 -3.60 -7.84
CA GLU A 117 -9.85 -2.60 -6.85
C GLU A 117 -9.94 -3.16 -5.44
N VAL A 118 -9.06 -2.70 -4.56
CA VAL A 118 -9.15 -3.02 -3.14
C VAL A 118 -10.27 -2.17 -2.53
N ALA A 119 -11.25 -2.82 -1.91
CA ALA A 119 -12.33 -2.13 -1.23
C ALA A 119 -11.79 -1.15 -0.19
N ASP A 120 -12.41 0.03 -0.08
CA ASP A 120 -12.02 1.00 0.93
C ASP A 120 -12.84 0.78 2.20
N PRO A 121 -12.26 0.16 3.24
CA PRO A 121 -13.02 -0.19 4.43
C PRO A 121 -13.44 1.02 5.27
N TRP A 122 -12.88 2.19 5.00
CA TRP A 122 -13.34 3.43 5.62
C TRP A 122 -14.82 3.68 5.29
N TYR A 123 -15.22 3.36 4.04
CA TYR A 123 -16.61 3.53 3.59
C TYR A 123 -17.46 2.29 3.77
N THR A 124 -16.90 1.10 3.52
CA THR A 124 -17.65 -0.16 3.56
C THR A 124 -17.72 -0.78 4.95
N GLY A 125 -16.75 -0.50 5.82
CA GLY A 125 -16.60 -1.17 7.10
C GLY A 125 -16.08 -2.60 6.98
N GLU A 126 -15.78 -3.07 5.78
CA GLU A 126 -15.39 -4.46 5.53
C GLU A 126 -13.87 -4.62 5.53
N PHE A 127 -13.27 -4.53 6.72
CA PHE A 127 -11.82 -4.60 6.89
C PHE A 127 -11.25 -5.97 6.51
N GLU A 128 -11.97 -7.05 6.82
CA GLU A 128 -11.55 -8.40 6.47
C GLU A 128 -11.47 -8.60 4.96
N THR A 129 -12.44 -8.07 4.21
CA THR A 129 -12.46 -8.13 2.75
C THR A 129 -11.23 -7.42 2.17
N ALA A 130 -10.96 -6.20 2.65
CA ALA A 130 -9.79 -5.44 2.22
C ALA A 130 -8.49 -6.18 2.55
N TYR A 131 -8.41 -6.78 3.74
CA TYR A 131 -7.24 -7.55 4.16
C TYR A 131 -6.96 -8.70 3.19
N ARG A 132 -7.99 -9.48 2.85
CA ARG A 132 -7.85 -10.62 1.94
C ARG A 132 -7.42 -10.19 0.54
N GLN A 133 -8.00 -9.11 0.03
CA GLN A 133 -7.62 -8.56 -1.27
C GLN A 133 -6.16 -8.10 -1.27
N ILE A 134 -5.75 -7.40 -0.22
CA ILE A 134 -4.38 -6.90 -0.08
C ILE A 134 -3.40 -8.07 0.05
N GLU A 135 -3.71 -9.05 0.87
CA GLU A 135 -2.85 -10.22 1.03
C GLU A 135 -2.64 -10.94 -0.30
N LYS A 136 -3.72 -11.17 -1.04
CA LYS A 136 -3.66 -11.80 -2.35
C LYS A 136 -2.82 -10.99 -3.33
N GLY A 137 -3.04 -9.68 -3.35
CA GLY A 137 -2.29 -8.77 -4.22
C GLY A 137 -0.80 -8.72 -3.87
N CYS A 138 -0.47 -8.66 -2.59
CA CYS A 138 0.91 -8.64 -2.13
C CYS A 138 1.63 -9.94 -2.48
N ARG A 139 0.97 -11.08 -2.33
CA ARG A 139 1.54 -12.38 -2.68
C ARG A 139 1.85 -12.45 -4.17
N ALA A 140 0.92 -11.99 -5.02
CA ALA A 140 1.12 -11.95 -6.46
C ALA A 140 2.22 -10.98 -6.87
N LEU A 141 2.26 -9.80 -6.22
CA LEU A 141 3.31 -8.80 -6.45
C LEU A 141 4.69 -9.38 -6.13
N LEU A 142 4.83 -10.05 -4.99
CA LEU A 142 6.10 -10.65 -4.58
C LEU A 142 6.57 -11.70 -5.59
N CYS A 143 5.65 -12.50 -6.13
CA CYS A 143 5.98 -13.49 -7.15
C CYS A 143 6.38 -12.86 -8.48
N GLY A 144 5.92 -11.65 -8.76
CA GLY A 144 6.14 -10.96 -10.04
C GLY A 144 7.39 -10.08 -10.11
N ILE A 145 8.10 -9.93 -9.01
CA ILE A 145 9.29 -9.05 -8.97
C ILE A 145 10.58 -9.76 -8.56
#